data_46020d33b650256147245b8255720fe1
#
_entry.id   46020d33b650256147245b8255720fe1
#
_cell.length_a   1.000
_cell.length_b   1.000
_cell.length_c   1.000
_cell.angle_alpha   90.00
_cell.angle_beta   90.00
_cell.angle_gamma   90.00
#
_symmetry.space_group_name_H-M   'P 1'
#
loop_
_entity.id
_entity.type
_entity.pdbx_description
1 polymer ?
#
loop_
_entity_poly.entity_id
_entity_poly.type
_entity_poly.pdbx_seq_one_letter_code
_entity_poly.pdbx_strand_id
1 'polypeptide(L)'
;FYNVCTHRGSRVCLEDEGSKNLLVCPYHAWSYTNEGKLQAARFMPDDFNKEDWGLRPCHIKIYEGLIFLNLSIDEPFNFDEFIKPLQPMLEMHQPGSAKIAFRKKYPTAANFKLVIENFTECYHCGPSHPELCAIHEKDWVYTMGGGQGTAPEKDTKEYLEKIKPWIEDCKQRGLPTDTYLEEEGPFEKGINRYADRTPIGNGHLSQTKDGKPASTLMGKFDKFDGGLTQVSFNPFG
;
A
#
# COMPACT_ATOMS: atom_id res chain seq x y z
N PHE A 1 8.44 5.10 -16.91
CA PHE A 1 9.22 4.21 -17.79
C PHE A 1 9.92 3.15 -16.98
N TYR A 2 10.18 2.01 -17.61
CA TYR A 2 11.18 1.09 -17.08
C TYR A 2 12.56 1.76 -17.07
N ASN A 3 13.27 1.66 -15.96
CA ASN A 3 14.63 2.20 -15.84
C ASN A 3 15.66 1.27 -16.54
N VAL A 4 15.38 0.94 -17.79
CA VAL A 4 16.13 -0.03 -18.59
C VAL A 4 16.34 0.52 -19.99
N CYS A 5 17.59 0.72 -20.38
CA CYS A 5 17.97 1.17 -21.71
C CYS A 5 17.58 0.13 -22.77
N THR A 6 16.88 0.53 -23.81
CA THR A 6 16.41 -0.34 -24.87
C THR A 6 17.53 -0.89 -25.77
N HIS A 7 18.74 -0.32 -25.69
CA HIS A 7 19.90 -0.83 -26.42
C HIS A 7 20.38 -2.20 -25.90
N ARG A 8 20.82 -2.27 -24.62
CA ARG A 8 21.40 -3.49 -24.01
C ARG A 8 21.01 -3.70 -22.56
N GLY A 9 19.86 -3.18 -22.14
CA GLY A 9 19.31 -3.48 -20.82
C GLY A 9 20.02 -2.82 -19.64
N SER A 10 20.93 -1.88 -19.87
CA SER A 10 21.60 -1.17 -18.77
C SER A 10 20.63 -0.27 -18.04
N ARG A 11 20.79 -0.14 -16.73
CA ARG A 11 20.06 0.82 -15.91
C ARG A 11 20.40 2.25 -16.36
N VAL A 12 19.39 3.09 -16.62
CA VAL A 12 19.56 4.45 -17.14
C VAL A 12 19.80 5.45 -16.02
N CYS A 13 18.91 5.48 -15.03
CA CYS A 13 19.04 6.32 -13.84
C CYS A 13 19.66 5.51 -12.71
N LEU A 14 20.84 5.92 -12.24
CA LEU A 14 21.57 5.21 -11.18
C LEU A 14 21.24 5.77 -9.79
N GLU A 15 20.88 7.05 -9.72
CA GLU A 15 20.55 7.74 -8.50
C GLU A 15 19.06 7.55 -8.13
N ASP A 16 18.75 7.62 -6.85
CA ASP A 16 17.38 7.48 -6.35
C ASP A 16 16.52 8.69 -6.68
N GLU A 17 17.13 9.89 -6.81
CA GLU A 17 16.47 11.15 -7.16
C GLU A 17 17.38 12.04 -7.99
N GLY A 18 16.81 12.99 -8.74
CA GLY A 18 17.57 13.93 -9.53
C GLY A 18 16.70 14.71 -10.50
N SER A 19 17.29 15.72 -11.15
CA SER A 19 16.67 16.51 -12.21
C SER A 19 17.61 16.59 -13.40
N LYS A 20 17.15 16.16 -14.54
CA LYS A 20 17.89 16.13 -15.82
C LYS A 20 16.97 16.51 -16.96
N ASN A 21 17.51 17.18 -17.96
CA ASN A 21 16.81 17.48 -19.21
C ASN A 21 16.74 16.25 -20.15
N LEU A 22 17.74 15.36 -20.02
CA LEU A 22 17.81 14.10 -20.76
C LEU A 22 18.26 12.98 -19.82
N LEU A 23 17.70 11.81 -20.05
CA LEU A 23 18.10 10.57 -19.38
C LEU A 23 19.18 9.91 -20.25
N VAL A 24 20.43 9.92 -19.78
CA VAL A 24 21.57 9.40 -20.53
C VAL A 24 22.02 8.05 -19.98
N CYS A 25 21.96 7.01 -20.79
CA CYS A 25 22.43 5.70 -20.42
C CYS A 25 23.95 5.71 -20.18
N PRO A 26 24.44 5.25 -19.00
CA PRO A 26 25.87 5.30 -18.68
C PRO A 26 26.72 4.32 -19.50
N TYR A 27 26.08 3.37 -20.19
CA TYR A 27 26.82 2.35 -20.93
C TYR A 27 27.31 2.82 -22.31
N HIS A 28 26.40 3.32 -23.18
CA HIS A 28 26.77 3.77 -24.53
C HIS A 28 26.24 5.18 -24.87
N ALA A 29 25.85 5.96 -23.85
CA ALA A 29 25.36 7.32 -23.97
C ALA A 29 24.10 7.47 -24.85
N TRP A 30 23.29 6.41 -25.01
CA TRP A 30 21.97 6.59 -25.58
C TRP A 30 21.18 7.54 -24.69
N SER A 31 20.58 8.54 -25.30
CA SER A 31 19.93 9.62 -24.58
C SER A 31 18.44 9.64 -24.88
N TYR A 32 17.64 9.78 -23.84
CA TYR A 32 16.17 9.78 -23.93
C TYR A 32 15.62 11.08 -23.37
N THR A 33 14.52 11.55 -23.94
CA THR A 33 13.77 12.69 -23.41
C THR A 33 13.05 12.29 -22.10
N ASN A 34 12.50 13.26 -21.41
CA ASN A 34 11.68 13.00 -20.21
C ASN A 34 10.34 12.32 -20.53
N GLU A 35 9.96 12.28 -21.83
CA GLU A 35 8.82 11.51 -22.36
C GLU A 35 9.24 10.09 -22.80
N GLY A 36 10.51 9.70 -22.56
CA GLY A 36 11.04 8.39 -22.90
C GLY A 36 11.42 8.18 -24.36
N LYS A 37 11.33 9.18 -25.23
CA LYS A 37 11.71 9.06 -26.65
C LYS A 37 13.22 9.02 -26.78
N LEU A 38 13.74 8.16 -27.68
CA LEU A 38 15.17 8.14 -28.01
C LEU A 38 15.57 9.42 -28.76
N GLN A 39 16.36 10.27 -28.10
CA GLN A 39 16.84 11.52 -28.64
C GLN A 39 18.12 11.32 -29.46
N ALA A 40 19.09 10.57 -28.93
CA ALA A 40 20.37 10.35 -29.59
C ALA A 40 20.87 8.92 -29.38
N ALA A 41 21.37 8.31 -30.45
CA ALA A 41 22.08 7.04 -30.47
C ALA A 41 23.27 7.18 -31.44
N ARG A 42 24.48 6.93 -30.93
CA ARG A 42 25.71 7.09 -31.75
C ARG A 42 25.95 5.86 -32.59
N PHE A 43 26.56 6.10 -33.75
CA PHE A 43 27.06 5.06 -34.66
C PHE A 43 25.99 4.07 -35.15
N MET A 44 24.74 4.53 -35.25
CA MET A 44 23.68 3.75 -35.85
C MET A 44 23.68 3.94 -37.37
N PRO A 45 23.25 2.93 -38.14
CA PRO A 45 23.11 3.04 -39.60
C PRO A 45 22.05 4.09 -40.00
N ASP A 46 22.09 4.56 -41.25
CA ASP A 46 21.24 5.64 -41.75
C ASP A 46 19.74 5.28 -41.76
N ASP A 47 19.40 4.00 -41.82
CA ASP A 47 18.05 3.47 -41.80
C ASP A 47 17.54 3.18 -40.39
N PHE A 48 18.31 3.54 -39.33
CA PHE A 48 17.93 3.34 -37.96
C PHE A 48 16.79 4.29 -37.54
N ASN A 49 15.62 3.71 -37.27
CA ASN A 49 14.46 4.46 -36.79
C ASN A 49 14.46 4.63 -35.27
N LYS A 50 14.73 5.84 -34.76
CA LYS A 50 14.77 6.14 -33.34
C LYS A 50 13.41 5.95 -32.63
N GLU A 51 12.30 6.05 -33.33
CA GLU A 51 10.95 5.95 -32.76
C GLU A 51 10.68 4.56 -32.19
N ASP A 52 11.36 3.53 -32.73
CA ASP A 52 11.20 2.14 -32.27
C ASP A 52 11.99 1.84 -30.97
N TRP A 53 12.82 2.77 -30.52
CA TRP A 53 13.80 2.54 -29.45
C TRP A 53 13.59 3.43 -28.22
N GLY A 54 12.40 3.95 -28.01
CA GLY A 54 12.05 4.67 -26.79
C GLY A 54 12.11 3.79 -25.55
N LEU A 55 12.22 4.41 -24.37
CA LEU A 55 12.10 3.71 -23.10
C LEU A 55 10.70 3.11 -23.01
N ARG A 56 10.63 1.87 -22.51
CA ARG A 56 9.36 1.18 -22.33
C ARG A 56 8.49 1.92 -21.30
N PRO A 57 7.27 2.33 -21.65
CA PRO A 57 6.38 2.98 -20.72
C PRO A 57 5.88 2.02 -19.65
N CYS A 58 5.46 2.57 -18.52
CA CYS A 58 4.63 1.88 -17.54
C CYS A 58 3.43 2.77 -17.22
N HIS A 59 2.34 2.15 -16.79
CA HIS A 59 1.16 2.87 -16.38
C HIS A 59 1.33 3.33 -14.93
N ILE A 60 0.96 4.57 -14.65
CA ILE A 60 1.07 5.16 -13.33
C ILE A 60 -0.23 5.87 -12.96
N LYS A 61 -0.69 5.66 -11.74
CA LYS A 61 -1.78 6.40 -11.13
C LYS A 61 -1.35 6.85 -9.74
N ILE A 62 -1.83 8.02 -9.35
CA ILE A 62 -1.60 8.56 -8.00
C ILE A 62 -2.97 8.76 -7.37
N TYR A 63 -3.15 8.20 -6.18
CA TYR A 63 -4.37 8.36 -5.40
C TYR A 63 -4.02 8.58 -3.92
N GLU A 64 -4.52 9.66 -3.33
CA GLU A 64 -4.22 10.06 -1.95
C GLU A 64 -2.72 9.99 -1.59
N GLY A 65 -1.83 10.41 -2.53
CA GLY A 65 -0.38 10.39 -2.36
C GLY A 65 0.29 9.02 -2.53
N LEU A 66 -0.49 7.95 -2.68
CA LEU A 66 0.01 6.61 -3.01
C LEU A 66 0.25 6.51 -4.52
N ILE A 67 1.39 5.95 -4.89
CA ILE A 67 1.79 5.77 -6.29
C ILE A 67 1.56 4.31 -6.69
N PHE A 68 0.67 4.10 -7.64
CA PHE A 68 0.35 2.79 -8.21
C PHE A 68 1.04 2.64 -9.57
N LEU A 69 1.71 1.51 -9.77
CA LEU A 69 2.38 1.16 -11.01
C LEU A 69 1.77 -0.12 -11.59
N ASN A 70 1.52 -0.11 -12.90
CA ASN A 70 1.22 -1.31 -13.65
C ASN A 70 2.26 -1.47 -14.76
N LEU A 71 2.90 -2.63 -14.79
CA LEU A 71 3.98 -2.95 -15.71
C LEU A 71 3.51 -3.75 -16.94
N SER A 72 2.20 -3.96 -17.11
CA SER A 72 1.67 -4.63 -18.29
C SER A 72 2.03 -3.86 -19.57
N ILE A 73 2.16 -4.60 -20.68
CA ILE A 73 2.36 -4.00 -21.99
C ILE A 73 1.02 -3.56 -22.59
N ASP A 74 0.00 -4.34 -22.29
CA ASP A 74 -1.37 -4.11 -22.75
C ASP A 74 -2.07 -3.06 -21.87
N GLU A 75 -3.26 -2.64 -22.31
CA GLU A 75 -4.11 -1.74 -21.53
C GLU A 75 -4.36 -2.33 -20.12
N PRO A 76 -4.04 -1.59 -19.07
CA PRO A 76 -4.25 -2.06 -17.70
C PRO A 76 -5.76 -2.08 -17.38
N PHE A 77 -6.11 -2.85 -16.36
CA PHE A 77 -7.46 -2.81 -15.81
C PHE A 77 -7.85 -1.40 -15.33
N ASN A 78 -9.16 -1.16 -15.24
CA ASN A 78 -9.69 0.14 -14.80
C ASN A 78 -9.29 0.43 -13.35
N PHE A 79 -8.39 1.40 -13.18
CA PHE A 79 -7.89 1.79 -11.86
C PHE A 79 -9.00 2.38 -10.96
N ASP A 80 -9.97 3.09 -11.51
CA ASP A 80 -11.03 3.72 -10.72
C ASP A 80 -11.96 2.65 -10.11
N GLU A 81 -12.21 1.57 -10.84
CA GLU A 81 -12.90 0.39 -10.30
C GLU A 81 -12.07 -0.35 -9.25
N PHE A 82 -10.76 -0.44 -9.48
CA PHE A 82 -9.84 -1.07 -8.53
C PHE A 82 -9.82 -0.35 -7.19
N ILE A 83 -9.69 0.98 -7.17
CA ILE A 83 -9.52 1.76 -5.94
C ILE A 83 -10.83 2.04 -5.21
N LYS A 84 -11.96 2.04 -5.92
CA LYS A 84 -13.27 2.45 -5.41
C LYS A 84 -13.67 1.87 -4.05
N PRO A 85 -13.51 0.56 -3.76
CA PRO A 85 -13.89 0.01 -2.45
C PRO A 85 -13.01 0.52 -1.30
N LEU A 86 -11.80 0.96 -1.61
CA LEU A 86 -10.81 1.41 -0.62
C LEU A 86 -10.83 2.93 -0.41
N GLN A 87 -11.50 3.66 -1.30
CA GLN A 87 -11.59 5.13 -1.25
C GLN A 87 -12.05 5.65 0.11
N PRO A 88 -13.13 5.14 0.73
CA PRO A 88 -13.61 5.69 2.00
C PRO A 88 -12.53 5.70 3.09
N MET A 89 -11.75 4.62 3.18
CA MET A 89 -10.68 4.50 4.18
C MET A 89 -9.48 5.39 3.86
N LEU A 90 -9.09 5.49 2.59
CA LEU A 90 -7.97 6.32 2.17
C LEU A 90 -8.30 7.81 2.30
N GLU A 91 -9.47 8.23 1.82
CA GLU A 91 -9.90 9.64 1.88
C GLU A 91 -10.13 10.13 3.31
N MET A 92 -10.50 9.26 4.22
CA MET A 92 -10.63 9.61 5.63
C MET A 92 -9.27 10.03 6.22
N HIS A 93 -8.20 9.30 5.88
CA HIS A 93 -6.86 9.57 6.40
C HIS A 93 -6.09 10.64 5.64
N GLN A 94 -6.40 10.88 4.35
CA GLN A 94 -5.69 11.82 3.48
C GLN A 94 -4.16 11.65 3.52
N PRO A 95 -3.62 10.45 3.26
CA PRO A 95 -2.18 10.20 3.38
C PRO A 95 -1.33 11.09 2.47
N GLY A 96 -1.87 11.61 1.37
CA GLY A 96 -1.19 12.56 0.48
C GLY A 96 -0.83 13.89 1.14
N SER A 97 -1.50 14.28 2.23
CA SER A 97 -1.18 15.46 3.02
C SER A 97 -0.21 15.19 4.18
N ALA A 98 0.11 13.92 4.43
CA ALA A 98 0.98 13.50 5.52
C ALA A 98 2.46 13.80 5.23
N LYS A 99 3.25 13.92 6.31
CA LYS A 99 4.71 14.01 6.23
C LYS A 99 5.34 12.71 6.70
N ILE A 100 6.46 12.34 6.09
CA ILE A 100 7.25 11.20 6.55
C ILE A 100 7.96 11.59 7.84
N ALA A 101 7.48 11.06 8.97
CA ALA A 101 8.08 11.29 10.28
C ALA A 101 9.34 10.44 10.50
N PHE A 102 9.36 9.23 9.93
CA PHE A 102 10.46 8.29 10.13
C PHE A 102 10.53 7.28 8.99
N ARG A 103 11.74 6.86 8.64
CA ARG A 103 11.99 5.81 7.64
C ARG A 103 13.02 4.82 8.17
N LYS A 104 12.70 3.53 8.15
CA LYS A 104 13.61 2.46 8.52
C LYS A 104 13.56 1.34 7.48
N LYS A 105 14.71 0.75 7.17
CA LYS A 105 14.83 -0.40 6.27
C LYS A 105 15.23 -1.63 7.11
N TYR A 106 14.57 -2.75 6.85
CA TYR A 106 14.86 -4.05 7.48
C TYR A 106 15.27 -5.03 6.38
N PRO A 107 16.58 -5.14 6.06
CA PRO A 107 17.03 -6.15 5.10
C PRO A 107 16.70 -7.54 5.60
N THR A 108 15.95 -8.31 4.80
CA THR A 108 15.48 -9.64 5.17
C THR A 108 15.91 -10.63 4.10
N ALA A 109 16.70 -11.64 4.47
CA ALA A 109 17.16 -12.68 3.56
C ALA A 109 16.07 -13.76 3.37
N ALA A 110 14.92 -13.38 2.81
CA ALA A 110 13.79 -14.26 2.55
C ALA A 110 13.10 -13.91 1.22
N ASN A 111 12.33 -14.86 0.69
CA ASN A 111 11.45 -14.57 -0.43
C ASN A 111 10.37 -13.58 0.03
N PHE A 112 10.11 -12.56 -0.78
CA PHE A 112 9.13 -11.50 -0.45
C PHE A 112 7.72 -12.06 -0.18
N LYS A 113 7.31 -13.16 -0.80
CA LYS A 113 6.02 -13.82 -0.54
C LYS A 113 5.91 -14.26 0.92
N LEU A 114 6.95 -14.86 1.48
CA LEU A 114 6.98 -15.26 2.89
C LEU A 114 6.91 -14.06 3.83
N VAL A 115 7.51 -12.93 3.44
CA VAL A 115 7.41 -11.69 4.22
C VAL A 115 5.97 -11.17 4.24
N ILE A 116 5.28 -11.22 3.11
CA ILE A 116 3.87 -10.81 3.01
C ILE A 116 2.97 -11.78 3.78
N GLU A 117 3.15 -13.10 3.62
CA GLU A 117 2.41 -14.11 4.39
C GLU A 117 2.57 -13.89 5.89
N ASN A 118 3.79 -13.64 6.37
CA ASN A 118 4.02 -13.32 7.76
C ASN A 118 3.32 -12.02 8.20
N PHE A 119 3.24 -11.02 7.34
CA PHE A 119 2.52 -9.77 7.66
C PHE A 119 1.00 -9.96 7.73
N THR A 120 0.43 -10.82 6.91
CA THR A 120 -1.02 -11.05 6.84
C THR A 120 -1.51 -12.11 7.83
N GLU A 121 -0.62 -12.92 8.40
CA GLU A 121 -0.93 -13.98 9.36
C GLU A 121 -0.69 -13.46 10.79
N CYS A 122 -1.63 -13.68 11.70
CA CYS A 122 -1.54 -13.21 13.10
C CYS A 122 -1.31 -14.33 14.13
N TYR A 123 -1.11 -15.57 13.71
CA TYR A 123 -0.85 -16.69 14.61
C TYR A 123 0.43 -16.51 15.43
N HIS A 124 1.44 -15.82 14.86
CA HIS A 124 2.70 -15.50 15.55
C HIS A 124 2.62 -14.27 16.46
N CYS A 125 1.55 -13.44 16.37
CA CYS A 125 1.48 -12.16 17.07
C CYS A 125 1.61 -12.32 18.60
N GLY A 126 0.95 -13.31 19.19
CA GLY A 126 1.00 -13.55 20.63
C GLY A 126 2.43 -13.78 21.16
N PRO A 127 3.15 -14.79 20.66
CA PRO A 127 4.50 -15.10 21.16
C PRO A 127 5.57 -14.12 20.68
N SER A 128 5.42 -13.52 19.47
CA SER A 128 6.47 -12.70 18.86
C SER A 128 6.34 -11.20 19.16
N HIS A 129 5.13 -10.72 19.44
CA HIS A 129 4.81 -9.31 19.66
C HIS A 129 3.97 -9.09 20.93
N PRO A 130 4.47 -9.52 22.12
CA PRO A 130 3.70 -9.40 23.36
C PRO A 130 3.33 -7.94 23.71
N GLU A 131 4.17 -6.97 23.31
CA GLU A 131 3.89 -5.55 23.45
C GLU A 131 2.72 -5.07 22.59
N LEU A 132 2.57 -5.61 21.38
CA LEU A 132 1.42 -5.34 20.51
C LEU A 132 0.13 -5.94 21.13
N CYS A 133 0.21 -7.19 21.55
CA CYS A 133 -0.93 -7.88 22.16
C CYS A 133 -1.36 -7.23 23.49
N ALA A 134 -0.45 -6.56 24.22
CA ALA A 134 -0.78 -5.84 25.46
C ALA A 134 -1.59 -4.55 25.20
N ILE A 135 -1.46 -3.96 24.01
CA ILE A 135 -2.18 -2.74 23.63
C ILE A 135 -3.59 -3.10 23.13
N HIS A 136 -3.70 -4.17 22.36
CA HIS A 136 -4.95 -4.63 21.76
C HIS A 136 -5.74 -5.51 22.75
N GLU A 137 -7.05 -5.51 22.61
CA GLU A 137 -7.87 -6.50 23.30
C GLU A 137 -7.58 -7.90 22.73
N LYS A 138 -7.64 -8.93 23.58
CA LYS A 138 -7.39 -10.31 23.16
C LYS A 138 -8.27 -10.72 21.99
N ASP A 139 -9.52 -10.32 22.04
CA ASP A 139 -10.51 -10.68 21.02
C ASP A 139 -10.16 -10.06 19.66
N TRP A 140 -9.56 -8.86 19.63
CA TRP A 140 -9.13 -8.23 18.38
C TRP A 140 -8.05 -9.04 17.67
N VAL A 141 -7.03 -9.52 18.39
CA VAL A 141 -5.92 -10.30 17.80
C VAL A 141 -6.44 -11.58 17.14
N TYR A 142 -7.47 -12.20 17.70
CA TYR A 142 -8.00 -13.47 17.20
C TYR A 142 -9.15 -13.29 16.18
N THR A 143 -9.89 -12.19 16.24
CA THR A 143 -11.08 -11.99 15.40
C THR A 143 -10.83 -11.15 14.17
N MET A 144 -10.07 -10.06 14.31
CA MET A 144 -9.90 -9.04 13.27
C MET A 144 -8.46 -8.87 12.80
N GLY A 145 -7.48 -9.32 13.57
CA GLY A 145 -6.06 -9.08 13.33
C GLY A 145 -5.38 -10.04 12.35
N GLY A 146 -6.07 -10.49 11.31
CA GLY A 146 -5.46 -11.28 10.22
C GLY A 146 -5.62 -12.80 10.35
N GLY A 147 -6.29 -13.27 11.38
CA GLY A 147 -6.68 -14.68 11.46
C GLY A 147 -8.00 -14.92 10.74
N GLN A 148 -8.01 -14.93 9.42
CA GLN A 148 -9.22 -15.26 8.66
C GLN A 148 -9.85 -16.56 9.20
N GLY A 149 -10.99 -16.42 9.88
CA GLY A 149 -11.82 -17.56 10.29
C GLY A 149 -11.28 -18.45 11.40
N THR A 150 -10.28 -18.01 12.20
CA THR A 150 -9.72 -18.83 13.28
C THR A 150 -10.40 -18.62 14.63
N ALA A 151 -11.11 -17.50 14.83
CA ALA A 151 -11.83 -17.25 16.06
C ALA A 151 -13.16 -18.02 16.07
N PRO A 152 -13.56 -18.59 17.22
CA PRO A 152 -14.89 -19.15 17.39
C PRO A 152 -15.98 -18.13 17.06
N GLU A 153 -17.06 -18.55 16.40
CA GLU A 153 -18.19 -17.66 16.02
C GLU A 153 -18.77 -16.89 17.22
N LYS A 154 -18.78 -17.52 18.39
CA LYS A 154 -19.23 -16.90 19.64
C LYS A 154 -18.38 -15.69 20.02
N ASP A 155 -17.05 -15.84 19.98
CA ASP A 155 -16.10 -14.79 20.38
C ASP A 155 -16.17 -13.60 19.40
N THR A 156 -16.34 -13.90 18.11
CA THR A 156 -16.57 -12.87 17.09
C THR A 156 -17.85 -12.08 17.36
N LYS A 157 -18.95 -12.74 17.72
CA LYS A 157 -20.21 -12.06 18.06
C LYS A 157 -20.08 -11.19 19.28
N GLU A 158 -19.48 -11.70 20.36
CA GLU A 158 -19.27 -10.94 21.60
C GLU A 158 -18.42 -9.68 21.34
N TYR A 159 -17.35 -9.81 20.55
CA TYR A 159 -16.52 -8.69 20.15
C TYR A 159 -17.32 -7.64 19.35
N LEU A 160 -18.08 -8.04 18.34
CA LEU A 160 -18.90 -7.14 17.52
C LEU A 160 -19.94 -6.39 18.35
N GLU A 161 -20.59 -7.07 19.30
CA GLU A 161 -21.53 -6.39 20.23
C GLU A 161 -20.82 -5.34 21.08
N LYS A 162 -19.62 -5.64 21.57
CA LYS A 162 -18.81 -4.75 22.39
C LYS A 162 -18.41 -3.47 21.67
N ILE A 163 -18.07 -3.55 20.40
CA ILE A 163 -17.62 -2.39 19.60
C ILE A 163 -18.76 -1.58 18.96
N LYS A 164 -20.00 -2.05 19.03
CA LYS A 164 -21.17 -1.35 18.45
C LYS A 164 -21.25 0.14 18.81
N PRO A 165 -21.10 0.57 20.09
CA PRO A 165 -21.18 1.99 20.42
C PRO A 165 -20.12 2.84 19.73
N TRP A 166 -18.93 2.28 19.53
CA TRP A 166 -17.85 2.93 18.78
C TRP A 166 -18.17 3.02 17.29
N ILE A 167 -18.74 1.97 16.70
CA ILE A 167 -19.20 1.96 15.31
C ILE A 167 -20.27 3.03 15.08
N GLU A 168 -21.24 3.15 15.99
CA GLU A 168 -22.28 4.15 15.91
C GLU A 168 -21.75 5.59 16.02
N ASP A 169 -20.81 5.86 16.93
CA ASP A 169 -20.12 7.16 17.01
C ASP A 169 -19.40 7.49 15.71
N CYS A 170 -18.67 6.53 15.14
CA CYS A 170 -17.98 6.72 13.87
C CYS A 170 -18.96 7.03 12.72
N LYS A 171 -20.05 6.28 12.61
CA LYS A 171 -21.08 6.51 11.58
C LYS A 171 -21.74 7.87 11.71
N GLN A 172 -22.05 8.33 12.93
CA GLN A 172 -22.58 9.68 13.15
C GLN A 172 -21.62 10.78 12.72
N ARG A 173 -20.30 10.51 12.76
CA ARG A 173 -19.24 11.42 12.33
C ARG A 173 -18.89 11.26 10.84
N GLY A 174 -19.57 10.38 10.11
CA GLY A 174 -19.30 10.11 8.70
C GLY A 174 -17.99 9.37 8.45
N LEU A 175 -17.48 8.65 9.46
CA LEU A 175 -16.26 7.84 9.34
C LEU A 175 -16.63 6.40 8.97
N PRO A 176 -16.02 5.82 7.94
CA PRO A 176 -16.28 4.45 7.52
C PRO A 176 -15.78 3.45 8.60
N THR A 177 -16.57 2.41 8.82
CA THR A 177 -16.25 1.30 9.73
C THR A 177 -16.54 -0.06 9.10
N ASP A 178 -17.03 -0.08 7.86
CA ASP A 178 -17.40 -1.32 7.19
C ASP A 178 -16.12 -2.02 6.68
N THR A 179 -16.00 -3.30 6.98
CA THR A 179 -14.92 -4.12 6.44
C THR A 179 -15.19 -4.41 4.97
N TYR A 180 -14.17 -4.21 4.16
CA TYR A 180 -14.15 -4.65 2.77
C TYR A 180 -13.10 -5.76 2.63
N LEU A 181 -13.54 -6.93 2.20
CA LEU A 181 -12.68 -8.07 1.87
C LEU A 181 -13.09 -8.58 0.49
N GLU A 182 -12.12 -8.64 -0.40
CA GLU A 182 -12.28 -9.25 -1.71
C GLU A 182 -11.59 -10.61 -1.70
N GLU A 183 -12.38 -11.68 -1.72
CA GLU A 183 -11.89 -13.04 -1.81
C GLU A 183 -11.70 -13.48 -3.27
N GLU A 184 -12.64 -13.07 -4.15
CA GLU A 184 -12.58 -13.31 -5.59
C GLU A 184 -13.01 -12.04 -6.33
N GLY A 185 -12.06 -11.26 -6.78
CA GLY A 185 -12.30 -10.01 -7.51
C GLY A 185 -12.43 -10.20 -9.02
N PRO A 186 -12.92 -9.16 -9.74
CA PRO A 186 -12.94 -9.14 -11.21
C PRO A 186 -11.56 -9.01 -11.83
N PHE A 187 -10.52 -8.85 -11.01
CA PHE A 187 -9.14 -8.70 -11.41
C PHE A 187 -8.44 -10.05 -11.48
N GLU A 188 -7.24 -10.07 -12.09
CA GLU A 188 -6.45 -11.29 -12.22
C GLU A 188 -6.26 -12.00 -10.87
N LYS A 189 -6.22 -13.33 -10.89
CA LYS A 189 -5.98 -14.15 -9.70
C LYS A 189 -4.79 -13.65 -8.93
N GLY A 190 -4.97 -13.43 -7.64
CA GLY A 190 -3.92 -12.98 -6.74
C GLY A 190 -3.91 -11.49 -6.41
N ILE A 191 -4.87 -10.71 -6.91
CA ILE A 191 -5.09 -9.35 -6.44
C ILE A 191 -6.16 -9.39 -5.36
N ASN A 192 -5.75 -9.27 -4.11
CA ASN A 192 -6.66 -9.17 -2.97
C ASN A 192 -6.66 -7.75 -2.44
N ARG A 193 -7.84 -7.21 -2.21
CA ARG A 193 -8.04 -5.90 -1.61
C ARG A 193 -8.75 -6.06 -0.28
N TYR A 194 -8.23 -5.39 0.71
CA TYR A 194 -8.79 -5.42 2.05
C TYR A 194 -8.76 -4.02 2.66
N ALA A 195 -9.82 -3.64 3.33
CA ALA A 195 -9.87 -2.46 4.17
C ALA A 195 -10.79 -2.70 5.36
N ASP A 196 -10.34 -2.38 6.54
CA ASP A 196 -11.17 -2.37 7.73
C ASP A 196 -10.77 -1.23 8.67
N ARG A 197 -11.66 -0.95 9.62
CA ARG A 197 -11.39 -0.04 10.69
C ARG A 197 -12.08 -0.52 11.96
N THR A 198 -11.27 -0.76 12.99
CA THR A 198 -11.70 -1.31 14.28
C THR A 198 -11.05 -0.56 15.43
N PRO A 199 -11.66 -0.52 16.65
CA PRO A 199 -11.04 0.10 17.80
C PRO A 199 -9.88 -0.74 18.32
N ILE A 200 -8.83 -0.07 18.82
CA ILE A 200 -7.68 -0.71 19.47
C ILE A 200 -8.11 -1.45 20.73
N GLY A 201 -9.08 -0.89 21.48
CA GLY A 201 -9.56 -1.45 22.73
C GLY A 201 -8.88 -0.88 23.97
N ASN A 202 -9.27 -1.38 25.14
CA ASN A 202 -8.71 -1.01 26.45
C ASN A 202 -8.70 0.50 26.76
N GLY A 203 -9.51 1.30 26.05
CA GLY A 203 -9.53 2.76 26.16
C GLY A 203 -8.32 3.45 25.53
N HIS A 204 -7.51 2.74 24.78
CA HIS A 204 -6.36 3.27 24.07
C HIS A 204 -6.80 4.10 22.84
N LEU A 205 -6.19 5.25 22.66
CA LEU A 205 -6.42 6.16 21.54
C LEU A 205 -5.34 6.05 20.45
N SER A 206 -4.26 5.32 20.71
CA SER A 206 -3.13 5.10 19.79
C SER A 206 -2.40 3.81 20.15
N GLN A 207 -1.64 3.26 19.22
CA GLN A 207 -0.78 2.08 19.43
C GLN A 207 0.55 2.41 20.16
N THR A 208 0.61 3.49 20.91
CA THR A 208 1.74 3.78 21.81
C THR A 208 1.67 2.92 23.07
N LYS A 209 2.79 2.79 23.79
CA LYS A 209 2.87 1.97 25.01
C LYS A 209 1.87 2.38 26.11
N ASP A 210 1.53 3.67 26.18
CA ASP A 210 0.60 4.25 27.15
C ASP A 210 -0.79 4.53 26.56
N GLY A 211 -1.03 4.12 25.31
CA GLY A 211 -2.29 4.31 24.60
C GLY A 211 -2.62 5.76 24.25
N LYS A 212 -1.70 6.72 24.49
CA LYS A 212 -1.93 8.13 24.22
C LYS A 212 -1.48 8.52 22.82
N PRO A 213 -2.16 9.48 22.17
CA PRO A 213 -1.74 9.99 20.88
C PRO A 213 -0.32 10.59 20.92
N ALA A 214 0.51 10.20 19.96
CA ALA A 214 1.87 10.72 19.78
C ALA A 214 2.00 11.72 18.64
N SER A 215 0.91 12.03 17.93
CA SER A 215 0.87 12.94 16.79
C SER A 215 -0.36 13.83 16.83
N THR A 216 -0.46 14.76 15.87
CA THR A 216 -1.69 15.50 15.61
C THR A 216 -2.69 14.64 14.82
N LEU A 217 -3.97 15.04 14.84
CA LEU A 217 -4.99 14.43 13.99
C LEU A 217 -4.63 14.60 12.50
N MET A 218 -4.98 13.60 11.71
CA MET A 218 -4.82 13.58 10.25
C MET A 218 -6.18 13.59 9.56
N GLY A 219 -6.20 13.97 8.30
CA GLY A 219 -7.35 13.82 7.42
C GLY A 219 -8.63 14.44 7.96
N LYS A 220 -9.70 13.68 7.91
CA LYS A 220 -11.06 14.11 8.30
C LYS A 220 -11.39 13.87 9.78
N PHE A 221 -10.43 13.47 10.61
CA PHE A 221 -10.68 13.21 12.03
C PHE A 221 -10.81 14.50 12.83
N ASP A 222 -11.84 14.56 13.67
CA ASP A 222 -12.13 15.65 14.61
C ASP A 222 -11.68 15.35 16.05
N LYS A 223 -11.48 14.06 16.36
CA LYS A 223 -10.96 13.58 17.66
C LYS A 223 -10.18 12.28 17.48
N PHE A 224 -9.32 11.96 18.43
CA PHE A 224 -8.79 10.61 18.58
C PHE A 224 -9.88 9.69 19.14
N ASP A 225 -10.21 8.64 18.43
CA ASP A 225 -11.29 7.70 18.77
C ASP A 225 -10.80 6.27 19.00
N GLY A 226 -9.49 6.07 18.99
CA GLY A 226 -8.88 4.75 19.17
C GLY A 226 -9.06 3.80 17.99
N GLY A 227 -9.53 4.29 16.84
CA GLY A 227 -9.67 3.46 15.64
C GLY A 227 -8.35 3.19 14.95
N LEU A 228 -8.12 1.95 14.56
CA LEU A 228 -7.04 1.49 13.70
C LEU A 228 -7.62 1.17 12.33
N THR A 229 -7.02 1.72 11.29
CA THR A 229 -7.36 1.41 9.90
C THR A 229 -6.28 0.57 9.27
N GLN A 230 -6.67 -0.54 8.65
CA GLN A 230 -5.82 -1.36 7.81
C GLN A 230 -6.32 -1.30 6.37
N VAL A 231 -5.41 -1.04 5.43
CA VAL A 231 -5.68 -1.13 4.00
C VAL A 231 -4.57 -1.94 3.36
N SER A 232 -4.93 -2.99 2.66
CA SER A 232 -3.99 -3.85 1.93
C SER A 232 -4.30 -3.88 0.45
N PHE A 233 -3.23 -3.84 -0.33
CA PHE A 233 -3.23 -4.05 -1.77
C PHE A 233 -2.25 -5.18 -2.03
N ASN A 234 -2.73 -6.39 -2.13
CA ASN A 234 -1.89 -7.55 -2.39
C ASN A 234 -1.97 -7.89 -3.88
N PRO A 235 -0.97 -7.50 -4.69
CA PRO A 235 -0.89 -7.90 -6.08
C PRO A 235 -0.35 -9.32 -6.26
N PHE A 236 -0.13 -10.04 -5.15
CA PHE A 236 0.54 -11.32 -5.13
C PHE A 236 -0.40 -12.38 -4.58
N GLY A 237 -0.93 -13.20 -5.46
CA GLY A 237 -1.59 -14.43 -5.10
C GLY A 237 -0.57 -15.55 -4.95
#